data_965e7d2db0f7eef149f147c017be960f
#
_entry.id   965e7d2db0f7eef149f147c017be960f
#
_cell.length_a   1.000
_cell.length_b   1.000
_cell.length_c   1.000
_cell.angle_alpha   90.00
_cell.angle_beta   90.00
_cell.angle_gamma   90.00
#
_symmetry.space_group_name_H-M   'P 1'
#
loop_
_entity.id
_entity.type
_entity.pdbx_description
1 polymer ?
#
loop_
_entity_poly.entity_id
_entity_poly.type
_entity_poly.pdbx_seq_one_letter_code
_entity_poly.pdbx_strand_id
1 'polypeptide(L)'
;MLDPTDAKRIYTAISAAGAFRSDDGGATWRAINRGLVSEQIPDPTAEVGHCVHRIAMHPARPNVLFMQKHWDVMRSDDAGDTWREVSGDLPTDFGFPIDVHAHEPDTVYVVPITSDSLHYPPDGKLRVFRSRTGGGEWEPLSKGLPQAHCYVNVLRDAMAVDRLDPCGVYVGTTGGQVFVSPDGGDHWTAIAEHLPPVLSVEVQTLP
;
A
#
# COMPACT_ATOMS: atom_id res chain seq x y z
N MET A 1 0.06 -11.50 -6.20
CA MET A 1 -1.34 -11.04 -6.39
C MET A 1 -1.88 -11.68 -7.66
N LEU A 2 -3.15 -12.12 -7.64
CA LEU A 2 -3.82 -12.73 -8.80
C LEU A 2 -4.81 -11.74 -9.41
N ASP A 3 -4.92 -11.72 -10.73
CA ASP A 3 -5.97 -10.97 -11.42
C ASP A 3 -7.32 -11.69 -11.22
N PRO A 4 -8.36 -11.03 -10.71
CA PRO A 4 -9.65 -11.67 -10.44
C PRO A 4 -10.43 -12.04 -11.72
N THR A 5 -10.05 -11.49 -12.87
CA THR A 5 -10.72 -11.71 -14.17
C THR A 5 -9.93 -12.60 -15.12
N ASP A 6 -8.65 -12.83 -14.85
CA ASP A 6 -7.77 -13.71 -15.63
C ASP A 6 -6.86 -14.53 -14.70
N ALA A 7 -7.23 -15.79 -14.48
CA ALA A 7 -6.48 -16.70 -13.63
C ALA A 7 -5.03 -17.00 -14.09
N LYS A 8 -4.67 -16.64 -15.31
CA LYS A 8 -3.30 -16.76 -15.82
C LYS A 8 -2.45 -15.53 -15.54
N ARG A 9 -3.08 -14.40 -15.22
CA ARG A 9 -2.36 -13.17 -14.91
C ARG A 9 -1.98 -13.11 -13.44
N ILE A 10 -0.70 -13.09 -13.20
CA ILE A 10 -0.12 -13.08 -11.86
C ILE A 10 0.89 -11.93 -11.75
N TYR A 11 0.84 -11.20 -10.65
CA TYR A 11 1.77 -10.12 -10.34
C TYR A 11 2.64 -10.50 -9.14
N THR A 12 3.91 -10.15 -9.19
CA THR A 12 4.82 -10.20 -8.03
C THR A 12 5.58 -8.89 -7.89
N ALA A 13 5.82 -8.48 -6.65
CA ALA A 13 6.62 -7.32 -6.30
C ALA A 13 7.79 -7.78 -5.44
N ILE A 14 8.98 -7.30 -5.74
CA ILE A 14 10.22 -7.75 -5.12
C ILE A 14 11.05 -6.53 -4.72
N SER A 15 11.45 -6.46 -3.45
CA SER A 15 12.43 -5.46 -3.00
C SER A 15 13.74 -5.66 -3.77
N ALA A 16 14.31 -4.56 -4.29
CA ALA A 16 15.53 -4.53 -5.09
C ALA A 16 15.49 -5.28 -6.43
N ALA A 17 14.28 -5.61 -6.95
CA ALA A 17 14.15 -6.18 -8.29
C ALA A 17 13.03 -5.50 -9.12
N GLY A 18 11.96 -5.02 -8.48
CA GLY A 18 10.85 -4.36 -9.14
C GLY A 18 9.58 -5.20 -9.17
N ALA A 19 8.68 -4.86 -10.07
CA ALA A 19 7.42 -5.56 -10.32
C ALA A 19 7.51 -6.42 -11.58
N PHE A 20 6.85 -7.57 -11.54
CA PHE A 20 6.82 -8.53 -12.65
C PHE A 20 5.40 -9.05 -12.86
N ARG A 21 5.07 -9.37 -14.11
CA ARG A 21 3.79 -9.97 -14.49
C ARG A 21 4.01 -11.23 -15.30
N SER A 22 3.24 -12.26 -14.99
CA SER A 22 2.99 -13.41 -15.84
C SER A 22 1.60 -13.29 -16.46
N ASP A 23 1.44 -13.65 -17.71
CA ASP A 23 0.17 -13.74 -18.44
C ASP A 23 -0.14 -15.20 -18.86
N ASP A 24 0.63 -16.18 -18.36
CA ASP A 24 0.55 -17.61 -18.72
C ASP A 24 0.50 -18.58 -17.52
N GLY A 25 0.08 -18.07 -16.37
CA GLY A 25 -0.04 -18.86 -15.13
C GLY A 25 1.29 -19.12 -14.43
N GLY A 26 2.28 -18.26 -14.63
CA GLY A 26 3.59 -18.32 -13.97
C GLY A 26 4.64 -19.06 -14.77
N ALA A 27 4.34 -19.51 -16.02
CA ALA A 27 5.32 -20.19 -16.85
C ALA A 27 6.41 -19.24 -17.35
N THR A 28 6.04 -18.00 -17.70
CA THR A 28 6.99 -16.93 -18.02
C THR A 28 6.67 -15.64 -17.26
N TRP A 29 7.68 -14.81 -17.07
CA TRP A 29 7.58 -13.54 -16.36
C TRP A 29 8.27 -12.43 -17.13
N ARG A 30 7.68 -11.24 -17.11
CA ARG A 30 8.30 -10.04 -17.66
C ARG A 30 8.33 -8.92 -16.63
N ALA A 31 9.34 -8.08 -16.68
CA ALA A 31 9.38 -6.86 -15.89
C ALA A 31 8.28 -5.89 -16.34
N ILE A 32 7.66 -5.22 -15.37
CA ILE A 32 6.62 -4.21 -15.60
C ILE A 32 7.00 -2.94 -14.82
N ASN A 33 8.17 -2.39 -15.08
CA ASN A 33 8.75 -1.27 -14.34
C ASN A 33 8.84 0.02 -15.17
N ARG A 34 8.27 0.06 -16.35
CA ARG A 34 8.33 1.24 -17.22
C ARG A 34 7.65 2.44 -16.56
N GLY A 35 8.40 3.55 -16.42
CA GLY A 35 7.95 4.76 -15.76
C GLY A 35 8.36 4.85 -14.29
N LEU A 36 8.95 3.79 -13.71
CA LEU A 36 9.58 3.88 -12.40
C LEU A 36 10.94 4.59 -12.52
N VAL A 37 11.22 5.46 -11.55
CA VAL A 37 12.52 6.11 -11.39
C VAL A 37 13.00 5.84 -9.96
N SER A 38 14.25 5.41 -9.78
CA SER A 38 14.83 5.08 -8.46
C SER A 38 16.23 5.64 -8.37
N GLU A 39 16.38 6.80 -7.72
CA GLU A 39 17.67 7.51 -7.61
C GLU A 39 18.75 6.74 -6.84
N GLN A 40 18.36 5.74 -6.06
CA GLN A 40 19.27 4.93 -5.24
C GLN A 40 19.93 3.77 -5.99
N ILE A 41 19.60 3.54 -7.27
CA ILE A 41 20.25 2.52 -8.10
C ILE A 41 21.14 3.15 -9.18
N PRO A 42 22.16 2.45 -9.70
CA PRO A 42 23.13 3.03 -10.64
C PRO A 42 22.55 3.61 -11.93
N ASP A 43 21.47 3.00 -12.45
CA ASP A 43 20.63 3.54 -13.54
C ASP A 43 19.22 3.74 -13.00
N PRO A 44 18.81 4.98 -12.70
CA PRO A 44 17.51 5.26 -12.11
C PRO A 44 16.30 4.75 -12.92
N THR A 45 16.46 4.53 -14.22
CA THR A 45 15.42 4.11 -15.15
C THR A 45 15.59 2.66 -15.65
N ALA A 46 16.46 1.89 -14.99
CA ALA A 46 16.73 0.50 -15.36
C ALA A 46 15.45 -0.33 -15.46
N GLU A 47 15.45 -1.34 -16.32
CA GLU A 47 14.32 -2.26 -16.45
C GLU A 47 14.02 -3.02 -15.15
N VAL A 48 15.04 -3.27 -14.33
CA VAL A 48 14.96 -3.97 -13.05
C VAL A 48 15.85 -3.32 -12.00
N GLY A 49 15.64 -3.66 -10.72
CA GLY A 49 16.43 -3.12 -9.60
C GLY A 49 15.63 -2.17 -8.70
N HIS A 50 14.40 -1.82 -9.08
CA HIS A 50 13.53 -1.00 -8.27
C HIS A 50 13.10 -1.71 -6.99
N CYS A 51 13.01 -0.97 -5.89
CA CYS A 51 12.50 -1.52 -4.63
C CYS A 51 10.99 -1.30 -4.55
N VAL A 52 10.21 -2.36 -4.76
CA VAL A 52 8.75 -2.32 -4.67
C VAL A 52 8.32 -2.98 -3.37
N HIS A 53 7.56 -2.25 -2.56
CA HIS A 53 7.10 -2.72 -1.26
C HIS A 53 5.79 -3.50 -1.37
N ARG A 54 4.79 -2.96 -2.06
CA ARG A 54 3.49 -3.61 -2.25
C ARG A 54 2.80 -3.11 -3.52
N ILE A 55 1.99 -3.98 -4.13
CA ILE A 55 1.05 -3.64 -5.22
C ILE A 55 -0.36 -3.96 -4.73
N ALA A 56 -1.31 -3.09 -5.03
CA ALA A 56 -2.72 -3.25 -4.73
C ALA A 56 -3.58 -3.07 -5.99
N MET A 57 -4.75 -3.71 -6.02
CA MET A 57 -5.69 -3.72 -7.14
C MET A 57 -7.11 -3.78 -6.62
N HIS A 58 -8.02 -2.98 -7.21
CA HIS A 58 -9.45 -3.17 -6.98
C HIS A 58 -10.01 -4.24 -7.93
N PRO A 59 -10.74 -5.24 -7.43
CA PRO A 59 -11.17 -6.38 -8.26
C PRO A 59 -12.12 -6.00 -9.41
N ALA A 60 -12.88 -4.90 -9.29
CA ALA A 60 -13.73 -4.42 -10.38
C ALA A 60 -12.97 -3.62 -11.47
N ARG A 61 -11.68 -3.29 -11.24
CA ARG A 61 -10.85 -2.54 -12.18
C ARG A 61 -9.42 -3.14 -12.25
N PRO A 62 -9.26 -4.38 -12.71
CA PRO A 62 -8.00 -5.13 -12.62
C PRO A 62 -6.87 -4.53 -13.47
N ASN A 63 -7.17 -3.62 -14.41
CA ASN A 63 -6.16 -2.90 -15.16
C ASN A 63 -5.59 -1.68 -14.41
N VAL A 64 -6.23 -1.25 -13.32
CA VAL A 64 -5.75 -0.16 -12.48
C VAL A 64 -5.01 -0.75 -11.30
N LEU A 65 -3.70 -0.47 -11.23
CA LEU A 65 -2.84 -0.93 -10.15
C LEU A 65 -2.28 0.28 -9.41
N PHE A 66 -2.10 0.09 -8.11
CA PHE A 66 -1.38 1.02 -7.25
C PHE A 66 -0.16 0.33 -6.66
N MET A 67 0.91 1.08 -6.44
CA MET A 67 2.17 0.56 -5.90
C MET A 67 2.73 1.51 -4.86
N GLN A 68 3.10 0.98 -3.70
CA GLN A 68 4.07 1.65 -2.83
C GLN A 68 5.46 1.17 -3.24
N LYS A 69 6.21 2.04 -3.86
CA LYS A 69 7.63 1.84 -4.13
C LYS A 69 8.44 2.26 -2.88
N HIS A 70 9.72 2.09 -2.87
CA HIS A 70 10.61 2.54 -1.77
C HIS A 70 10.40 4.05 -1.49
N TRP A 71 10.54 4.86 -2.50
CA TRP A 71 10.04 6.24 -2.58
C TRP A 71 8.94 6.26 -3.63
N ASP A 72 7.96 7.11 -3.45
CA ASP A 72 6.81 7.33 -4.33
C ASP A 72 5.67 6.29 -4.22
N VAL A 73 4.47 6.81 -4.31
CA VAL A 73 3.25 6.07 -4.63
C VAL A 73 3.02 6.15 -6.13
N MET A 74 2.84 5.00 -6.75
CA MET A 74 2.70 4.91 -8.21
C MET A 74 1.33 4.36 -8.59
N ARG A 75 0.82 4.77 -9.77
CA ARG A 75 -0.39 4.24 -10.38
C ARG A 75 -0.13 3.79 -11.81
N SER A 76 -0.71 2.67 -12.18
CA SER A 76 -0.83 2.18 -13.55
C SER A 76 -2.30 2.10 -13.94
N ASP A 77 -2.64 2.48 -15.17
CA ASP A 77 -3.98 2.35 -15.76
C ASP A 77 -4.03 1.27 -16.87
N ASP A 78 -2.93 0.53 -17.06
CA ASP A 78 -2.72 -0.43 -18.16
C ASP A 78 -2.16 -1.78 -17.67
N ALA A 79 -2.61 -2.24 -16.50
CA ALA A 79 -2.21 -3.51 -15.89
C ALA A 79 -0.70 -3.61 -15.61
N GLY A 80 -0.05 -2.49 -15.30
CA GLY A 80 1.35 -2.41 -14.94
C GLY A 80 2.30 -2.18 -16.12
N ASP A 81 1.79 -2.02 -17.35
CA ASP A 81 2.65 -1.79 -18.52
C ASP A 81 3.37 -0.43 -18.44
N THR A 82 2.71 0.57 -17.83
CA THR A 82 3.33 1.87 -17.52
C THR A 82 2.89 2.38 -16.15
N TRP A 83 3.78 3.11 -15.48
CA TRP A 83 3.53 3.70 -14.17
C TRP A 83 3.74 5.20 -14.19
N ARG A 84 2.93 5.92 -13.41
CA ARG A 84 3.10 7.34 -13.11
C ARG A 84 3.05 7.58 -11.60
N GLU A 85 3.81 8.55 -11.15
CA GLU A 85 3.82 8.95 -9.74
C GLU A 85 2.51 9.65 -9.36
N VAL A 86 2.00 9.36 -8.16
CA VAL A 86 0.77 9.92 -7.59
C VAL A 86 0.91 10.23 -6.09
N SER A 87 2.12 10.44 -5.58
CA SER A 87 2.39 10.78 -4.17
C SER A 87 1.79 12.14 -3.77
N GLY A 88 1.72 13.07 -4.71
CA GLY A 88 1.07 14.37 -4.53
C GLY A 88 1.51 15.12 -3.29
N ASP A 89 0.56 15.42 -2.39
CA ASP A 89 0.74 16.21 -1.17
C ASP A 89 0.99 15.37 0.11
N LEU A 90 1.41 14.10 -0.03
CA LEU A 90 1.86 13.32 1.13
C LEU A 90 3.00 14.00 1.87
N PRO A 91 3.06 13.94 3.21
CA PRO A 91 4.13 14.56 3.99
C PRO A 91 5.51 13.93 3.74
N THR A 92 5.51 12.70 3.27
CA THR A 92 6.64 11.92 2.77
C THR A 92 6.08 10.82 1.88
N ASP A 93 6.79 10.45 0.86
CA ASP A 93 6.43 9.42 -0.10
C ASP A 93 7.01 8.03 0.23
N PHE A 94 7.79 7.95 1.32
CA PHE A 94 8.30 6.68 1.81
C PHE A 94 7.27 5.98 2.71
N GLY A 95 6.94 4.73 2.40
CA GLY A 95 6.01 3.91 3.17
C GLY A 95 6.11 2.44 2.78
N PHE A 96 5.34 1.57 3.45
CA PHE A 96 5.35 0.15 3.15
C PHE A 96 4.00 -0.37 2.65
N PRO A 97 2.87 -0.14 3.37
CA PRO A 97 1.58 -0.69 2.96
C PRO A 97 0.89 0.22 1.94
N ILE A 98 0.12 -0.40 1.08
CA ILE A 98 -0.88 0.23 0.23
C ILE A 98 -2.04 -0.73 0.07
N ASP A 99 -3.27 -0.22 0.12
CA ASP A 99 -4.46 -1.02 -0.18
C ASP A 99 -5.54 -0.15 -0.82
N VAL A 100 -6.55 -0.79 -1.44
CA VAL A 100 -7.63 -0.13 -2.16
C VAL A 100 -8.95 -0.42 -1.47
N HIS A 101 -9.80 0.59 -1.29
CA HIS A 101 -11.14 0.47 -0.72
C HIS A 101 -11.97 -0.58 -1.49
N ALA A 102 -12.70 -1.43 -0.77
CA ALA A 102 -13.38 -2.58 -1.39
C ALA A 102 -14.46 -2.23 -2.41
N HIS A 103 -15.09 -1.05 -2.30
CA HIS A 103 -16.22 -0.62 -3.14
C HIS A 103 -15.90 0.62 -3.99
N GLU A 104 -14.81 1.34 -3.69
CA GLU A 104 -14.42 2.59 -4.35
C GLU A 104 -13.05 2.43 -5.02
N PRO A 105 -12.99 2.14 -6.33
CA PRO A 105 -11.74 1.77 -7.02
C PRO A 105 -10.67 2.88 -7.08
N ASP A 106 -11.04 4.13 -6.85
CA ASP A 106 -10.11 5.25 -6.79
C ASP A 106 -9.80 5.68 -5.34
N THR A 107 -10.37 5.00 -4.33
CA THR A 107 -10.05 5.24 -2.93
C THR A 107 -8.92 4.32 -2.47
N VAL A 108 -7.77 4.91 -2.13
CA VAL A 108 -6.51 4.23 -1.83
C VAL A 108 -5.99 4.68 -0.46
N TYR A 109 -5.39 3.74 0.27
CA TYR A 109 -4.82 3.97 1.59
C TYR A 109 -3.32 3.70 1.61
N VAL A 110 -2.55 4.57 2.29
CA VAL A 110 -1.11 4.41 2.55
C VAL A 110 -0.78 4.84 3.98
N VAL A 111 0.35 4.39 4.50
CA VAL A 111 0.90 4.85 5.78
C VAL A 111 2.34 5.33 5.57
N PRO A 112 2.53 6.62 5.30
CA PRO A 112 3.86 7.22 5.19
C PRO A 112 4.63 7.16 6.50
N ILE A 113 5.94 6.95 6.41
CA ILE A 113 6.89 7.06 7.50
C ILE A 113 7.99 8.06 7.12
N THR A 114 8.80 8.48 8.09
CA THR A 114 9.70 9.64 7.96
C THR A 114 10.73 9.47 6.84
N SER A 115 11.39 8.31 6.77
CA SER A 115 12.37 8.00 5.71
C SER A 115 12.76 6.52 5.74
N ASP A 116 13.64 6.12 4.83
CA ASP A 116 14.26 4.79 4.77
C ASP A 116 15.16 4.45 5.97
N SER A 117 15.62 5.45 6.69
CA SER A 117 16.45 5.30 7.88
C SER A 117 15.72 5.61 9.19
N LEU A 118 14.57 6.28 9.13
CA LEU A 118 13.74 6.66 10.27
C LEU A 118 12.34 6.02 10.14
N HIS A 119 12.24 4.76 10.55
CA HIS A 119 11.06 3.91 10.36
C HIS A 119 9.95 4.18 11.40
N TYR A 120 9.49 5.41 11.47
CA TYR A 120 8.37 5.85 12.29
C TYR A 120 7.59 6.98 11.62
N PRO A 121 6.31 7.22 11.98
CA PRO A 121 5.49 8.25 11.34
C PRO A 121 6.07 9.66 11.52
N PRO A 122 5.94 10.54 10.53
CA PRO A 122 6.32 11.95 10.66
C PRO A 122 5.72 12.59 11.92
N ASP A 123 6.51 13.41 12.63
CA ASP A 123 6.15 14.06 13.90
C ASP A 123 5.82 13.11 15.06
N GLY A 124 6.08 11.81 14.95
CA GLY A 124 5.64 10.80 15.91
C GLY A 124 4.11 10.68 16.01
N LYS A 125 3.40 10.93 14.91
CA LYS A 125 1.94 10.89 14.82
C LYS A 125 1.53 9.82 13.82
N LEU A 126 0.88 8.77 14.30
CA LEU A 126 0.35 7.74 13.40
C LEU A 126 -0.85 8.29 12.63
N ARG A 127 -0.74 8.27 11.31
CA ARG A 127 -1.80 8.68 10.37
C ARG A 127 -1.86 7.68 9.23
N VAL A 128 -3.04 7.24 8.89
CA VAL A 128 -3.32 6.63 7.60
C VAL A 128 -3.67 7.75 6.64
N PHE A 129 -3.22 7.72 5.42
CA PHE A 129 -3.61 8.69 4.40
C PHE A 129 -4.52 8.01 3.39
N ARG A 130 -5.59 8.72 3.02
CA ARG A 130 -6.56 8.26 2.03
C ARG A 130 -6.58 9.24 0.85
N SER A 131 -6.50 8.72 -0.36
CA SER A 131 -6.90 9.44 -1.57
C SER A 131 -8.24 8.90 -2.05
N ARG A 132 -9.14 9.76 -2.49
CA ARG A 132 -10.41 9.39 -3.14
C ARG A 132 -10.39 9.60 -4.66
N THR A 133 -9.24 10.03 -5.18
CA THR A 133 -9.05 10.39 -6.60
C THR A 133 -8.04 9.50 -7.32
N GLY A 134 -7.60 8.43 -6.66
CA GLY A 134 -6.58 7.52 -7.19
C GLY A 134 -5.17 8.07 -7.09
N GLY A 135 -4.90 8.85 -6.05
CA GLY A 135 -3.62 9.48 -5.76
C GLY A 135 -3.58 10.96 -6.13
N GLY A 136 -2.51 11.64 -5.76
CA GLY A 136 -2.30 13.06 -6.04
C GLY A 136 -2.84 14.01 -4.97
N GLU A 137 -3.98 13.72 -4.37
CA GLU A 137 -4.55 14.42 -3.23
C GLU A 137 -4.78 13.43 -2.10
N TRP A 138 -4.27 13.74 -0.89
CA TRP A 138 -4.29 12.84 0.24
C TRP A 138 -4.78 13.51 1.51
N GLU A 139 -5.77 12.90 2.16
CA GLU A 139 -6.30 13.36 3.45
C GLU A 139 -5.73 12.51 4.61
N PRO A 140 -5.25 13.16 5.70
CA PRO A 140 -4.77 12.45 6.88
C PRO A 140 -5.95 11.97 7.74
N LEU A 141 -5.97 10.67 8.02
CA LEU A 141 -6.93 10.00 8.90
C LEU A 141 -6.26 9.72 10.24
N SER A 142 -6.69 10.36 11.32
CA SER A 142 -5.98 10.32 12.60
C SER A 142 -6.87 10.18 13.84
N LYS A 143 -8.20 10.30 13.70
CA LYS A 143 -9.12 10.27 14.83
C LYS A 143 -9.12 8.89 15.51
N GLY A 144 -8.57 8.81 16.73
CA GLY A 144 -8.41 7.56 17.48
C GLY A 144 -7.04 6.88 17.31
N LEU A 145 -6.19 7.36 16.39
CA LEU A 145 -4.79 6.94 16.29
C LEU A 145 -3.88 7.77 17.22
N PRO A 146 -2.75 7.22 17.71
CA PRO A 146 -1.79 7.94 18.55
C PRO A 146 -1.21 9.16 17.84
N GLN A 147 -1.36 10.35 18.44
CA GLN A 147 -0.95 11.62 17.85
C GLN A 147 0.25 12.26 18.58
N ALA A 148 0.97 11.50 19.40
CA ALA A 148 2.22 11.94 20.02
C ALA A 148 3.06 10.72 20.41
N HIS A 149 4.37 10.86 20.32
CA HIS A 149 5.35 9.84 20.75
C HIS A 149 5.12 8.45 20.17
N CYS A 150 4.58 8.37 18.95
CA CYS A 150 4.30 7.12 18.26
C CYS A 150 5.47 6.77 17.34
N TYR A 151 6.41 5.97 17.82
CA TYR A 151 7.60 5.56 17.08
C TYR A 151 7.47 4.10 16.61
N VAL A 152 6.40 3.83 15.88
CA VAL A 152 6.08 2.51 15.34
C VAL A 152 6.09 2.55 13.81
N ASN A 153 6.09 1.39 13.18
CA ASN A 153 5.92 1.25 11.74
C ASN A 153 4.70 0.38 11.43
N VAL A 154 4.11 0.57 10.25
CA VAL A 154 3.14 -0.34 9.64
C VAL A 154 3.84 -0.99 8.44
N LEU A 155 4.02 -2.31 8.51
CA LEU A 155 4.78 -3.05 7.50
C LEU A 155 3.93 -3.34 6.25
N ARG A 156 4.55 -3.90 5.21
CA ARG A 156 3.96 -4.14 3.87
C ARG A 156 2.61 -4.84 3.92
N ASP A 157 2.52 -5.92 4.70
CA ASP A 157 1.35 -6.77 4.81
C ASP A 157 0.52 -6.48 6.07
N ALA A 158 0.87 -5.42 6.82
CA ALA A 158 0.20 -5.05 8.07
C ALA A 158 -0.96 -4.05 7.86
N MET A 159 -1.50 -3.96 6.65
CA MET A 159 -2.73 -3.24 6.32
C MET A 159 -3.64 -4.16 5.50
N ALA A 160 -4.94 -4.11 5.79
CA ALA A 160 -5.97 -4.79 5.02
C ALA A 160 -7.27 -3.98 5.01
N VAL A 161 -8.10 -4.20 3.99
CA VAL A 161 -9.49 -3.72 3.92
C VAL A 161 -10.44 -4.90 3.88
N ASP A 162 -11.63 -4.77 4.51
CA ASP A 162 -12.68 -5.77 4.38
C ASP A 162 -13.65 -5.41 3.25
N ARG A 163 -14.68 -6.26 3.06
CA ARG A 163 -15.71 -6.09 2.04
C ARG A 163 -17.08 -5.70 2.62
N LEU A 164 -17.10 -5.28 3.87
CA LEU A 164 -18.32 -4.80 4.51
C LEU A 164 -18.70 -3.42 3.92
N ASP A 165 -19.93 -3.02 4.15
CA ASP A 165 -20.42 -1.68 3.83
C ASP A 165 -21.03 -1.07 5.10
N PRO A 166 -20.38 -0.05 5.68
CA PRO A 166 -19.14 0.61 5.27
C PRO A 166 -17.89 -0.29 5.30
N CYS A 167 -16.92 0.01 4.44
CA CYS A 167 -15.66 -0.73 4.33
C CYS A 167 -14.79 -0.53 5.57
N GLY A 168 -14.40 -1.63 6.22
CA GLY A 168 -13.44 -1.61 7.31
C GLY A 168 -11.99 -1.52 6.82
N VAL A 169 -11.18 -0.74 7.53
CA VAL A 169 -9.74 -0.62 7.30
C VAL A 169 -8.98 -1.03 8.56
N TYR A 170 -7.97 -1.85 8.42
CA TYR A 170 -7.22 -2.45 9.53
C TYR A 170 -5.74 -2.15 9.37
N VAL A 171 -5.06 -1.78 10.45
CA VAL A 171 -3.62 -1.58 10.47
C VAL A 171 -3.00 -2.21 11.72
N GLY A 172 -1.92 -2.96 11.52
CA GLY A 172 -1.11 -3.53 12.57
C GLY A 172 0.23 -2.81 12.67
N THR A 173 0.74 -2.59 13.87
CA THR A 173 1.97 -1.85 14.10
C THR A 173 3.10 -2.72 14.64
N THR A 174 4.34 -2.30 14.40
CA THR A 174 5.52 -2.93 15.02
C THR A 174 5.57 -2.75 16.55
N GLY A 175 4.74 -1.85 17.10
CA GLY A 175 4.54 -1.70 18.54
C GLY A 175 3.54 -2.69 19.14
N GLY A 176 2.98 -3.61 18.35
CA GLY A 176 2.07 -4.65 18.84
C GLY A 176 0.63 -4.20 19.04
N GLN A 177 0.20 -3.13 18.36
CA GLN A 177 -1.20 -2.72 18.33
C GLN A 177 -1.84 -3.08 16.98
N VAL A 178 -3.13 -3.39 17.01
CA VAL A 178 -3.99 -3.48 15.83
C VAL A 178 -5.12 -2.47 15.97
N PHE A 179 -5.24 -1.58 14.99
CA PHE A 179 -6.31 -0.60 14.90
C PHE A 179 -7.29 -0.98 13.79
N VAL A 180 -8.57 -0.71 14.01
CA VAL A 180 -9.64 -0.83 13.02
C VAL A 180 -10.38 0.48 12.86
N SER A 181 -10.73 0.79 11.63
CA SER A 181 -11.74 1.79 11.29
C SER A 181 -12.90 1.07 10.60
N PRO A 182 -14.13 1.10 11.16
CA PRO A 182 -15.28 0.46 10.53
C PRO A 182 -15.99 1.37 9.50
N ASP A 183 -15.46 2.55 9.25
CA ASP A 183 -16.09 3.61 8.46
C ASP A 183 -15.15 4.21 7.40
N GLY A 184 -14.34 3.36 6.78
CA GLY A 184 -13.45 3.75 5.68
C GLY A 184 -12.29 4.64 6.10
N GLY A 185 -11.92 4.68 7.37
CA GLY A 185 -10.78 5.43 7.91
C GLY A 185 -11.16 6.68 8.71
N ASP A 186 -12.44 7.02 8.85
CA ASP A 186 -12.84 8.26 9.50
C ASP A 186 -12.66 8.23 11.04
N HIS A 187 -12.83 7.05 11.68
CA HIS A 187 -12.58 6.84 13.12
C HIS A 187 -11.86 5.52 13.34
N TRP A 188 -10.90 5.52 14.27
CA TRP A 188 -10.06 4.37 14.57
C TRP A 188 -10.20 3.94 16.03
N THR A 189 -10.14 2.64 16.27
CA THR A 189 -10.14 2.05 17.61
C THR A 189 -9.10 0.94 17.68
N ALA A 190 -8.32 0.89 18.77
CA ALA A 190 -7.45 -0.26 19.03
C ALA A 190 -8.29 -1.47 19.42
N ILE A 191 -8.13 -2.58 18.68
CA ILE A 191 -8.83 -3.85 18.96
C ILE A 191 -7.91 -4.90 19.58
N ALA A 192 -6.59 -4.69 19.49
CA ALA A 192 -5.59 -5.48 20.20
C ALA A 192 -4.39 -4.61 20.54
N GLU A 193 -3.79 -4.86 21.71
CA GLU A 193 -2.61 -4.18 22.19
C GLU A 193 -1.67 -5.18 22.88
N HIS A 194 -0.42 -4.79 23.07
CA HIS A 194 0.61 -5.61 23.73
C HIS A 194 0.91 -6.95 23.04
N LEU A 195 0.65 -7.03 21.73
CA LEU A 195 1.10 -8.16 20.90
C LEU A 195 2.62 -8.03 20.62
N PRO A 196 3.28 -9.11 20.19
CA PRO A 196 4.53 -8.97 19.45
C PRO A 196 4.37 -8.04 18.24
N PRO A 197 5.47 -7.56 17.61
CA PRO A 197 5.38 -6.77 16.38
C PRO A 197 4.43 -7.42 15.37
N VAL A 198 3.42 -6.68 14.92
CA VAL A 198 2.45 -7.16 13.95
C VAL A 198 3.07 -7.04 12.56
N LEU A 199 3.29 -8.17 11.90
CA LEU A 199 3.95 -8.26 10.61
C LEU A 199 2.95 -8.29 9.43
N SER A 200 1.75 -8.84 9.68
CA SER A 200 0.67 -8.91 8.69
C SER A 200 -0.69 -8.79 9.37
N VAL A 201 -1.67 -8.29 8.63
CA VAL A 201 -3.09 -8.26 8.98
C VAL A 201 -3.86 -8.83 7.80
N GLU A 202 -4.67 -9.84 8.08
CA GLU A 202 -5.56 -10.45 7.10
C GLU A 202 -6.99 -10.40 7.61
N VAL A 203 -7.93 -10.08 6.73
CA VAL A 203 -9.35 -10.02 7.05
C VAL A 203 -10.14 -11.01 6.21
N GLN A 204 -11.08 -11.68 6.86
CA GLN A 204 -12.01 -12.56 6.20
C GLN A 204 -13.44 -12.21 6.63
N THR A 205 -14.30 -11.91 5.66
CA THR A 205 -15.74 -11.77 5.91
C THR A 205 -16.34 -13.17 5.97
N LEU A 206 -16.88 -13.51 7.12
CA LEU A 206 -17.60 -14.79 7.28
C LEU A 206 -19.05 -14.65 6.78
N PRO A 207 -19.64 -15.70 6.23
CA PRO A 207 -21.03 -15.71 5.76
C PRO A 207 -22.04 -15.55 6.89
#